data_3a5d3101d975a08d914dd534e7c6c260
#
_entry.id   3a5d3101d975a08d914dd534e7c6c260
#
_cell.length_a   1.000
_cell.length_b   1.000
_cell.length_c   1.000
_cell.angle_alpha   90.00
_cell.angle_beta   90.00
_cell.angle_gamma   90.00
#
_symmetry.space_group_name_H-M   'P 1'
#
loop_
_entity.id
_entity.type
_entity.pdbx_description
1 polymer ?
#
loop_
_entity_poly.entity_id
_entity_poly.type
_entity_poly.pdbx_seq_one_letter_code
_entity_poly.pdbx_strand_id
1 'polypeptide(L)'
;MATYKIQKRSGAVVDFDKERIGVAISKAIESIENYDHTDQNLPLNLTKEINSELEKHFFLQDKIPSVEDIQNLVEEKLVEANCFEVAKSFILFRAQRTKLRAHKRIFELENI
;
A
#
# COMPACT_ATOMS: atom_id res chain seq x y z
N MET A 1 16.01 -17.48 -7.24
CA MET A 1 15.09 -16.41 -7.64
C MET A 1 15.57 -15.08 -7.09
N ALA A 2 15.54 -14.04 -7.90
CA ALA A 2 15.90 -12.71 -7.43
C ALA A 2 14.81 -12.21 -6.47
N THR A 3 15.22 -11.73 -5.31
CA THR A 3 14.31 -11.08 -4.37
C THR A 3 14.18 -9.61 -4.76
N TYR A 4 12.96 -9.16 -4.97
CA TYR A 4 12.70 -7.75 -5.26
C TYR A 4 12.85 -6.91 -3.99
N LYS A 5 13.25 -5.67 -4.15
CA LYS A 5 13.51 -4.73 -3.05
C LYS A 5 12.60 -3.51 -3.14
N ILE A 6 12.31 -2.94 -1.97
CA ILE A 6 11.61 -1.66 -1.86
C ILE A 6 12.38 -0.73 -0.94
N GLN A 7 12.16 0.57 -1.07
CA GLN A 7 12.76 1.57 -0.23
C GLN A 7 11.74 2.12 0.77
N LYS A 8 12.03 1.97 2.05
CA LYS A 8 11.22 2.53 3.13
C LYS A 8 11.38 4.06 3.23
N ARG A 9 10.47 4.70 3.97
CA ARG A 9 10.52 6.14 4.24
C ARG A 9 11.82 6.58 4.89
N SER A 10 12.44 5.70 5.69
CA SER A 10 13.74 5.95 6.33
C SER A 10 14.91 5.95 5.36
N GLY A 11 14.70 5.54 4.11
CA GLY A 11 15.74 5.31 3.12
C GLY A 11 16.27 3.90 3.10
N ALA A 12 15.93 3.07 4.09
CA ALA A 12 16.38 1.67 4.14
C ALA A 12 15.78 0.85 3.00
N VAL A 13 16.60 0.02 2.36
CA VAL A 13 16.17 -0.89 1.30
C VAL A 13 15.95 -2.27 1.91
N VAL A 14 14.75 -2.80 1.75
CA VAL A 14 14.33 -4.08 2.34
C VAL A 14 13.69 -4.97 1.28
N ASP A 15 13.51 -6.24 1.61
CA ASP A 15 12.83 -7.19 0.72
C ASP A 15 11.36 -6.80 0.54
N PHE A 16 10.88 -6.94 -0.69
CA PHE A 16 9.48 -6.69 -1.02
C PHE A 16 8.62 -7.89 -0.64
N ASP A 17 7.59 -7.63 0.16
CA ASP A 17 6.58 -8.61 0.51
C ASP A 17 5.28 -8.29 -0.21
N LYS A 18 5.03 -9.00 -1.31
CA LYS A 18 3.85 -8.78 -2.16
C LYS A 18 2.52 -9.00 -1.45
N GLU A 19 2.50 -9.81 -0.39
CA GLU A 19 1.28 -10.11 0.36
C GLU A 19 0.78 -8.90 1.16
N ARG A 20 1.64 -7.97 1.50
CA ARG A 20 1.28 -6.75 2.23
C ARG A 20 0.31 -5.86 1.46
N ILE A 21 0.36 -5.90 0.14
CA ILE A 21 -0.59 -5.14 -0.70
C ILE A 21 -2.02 -5.65 -0.48
N GLY A 22 -2.22 -6.97 -0.54
CA GLY A 22 -3.50 -7.58 -0.29
C GLY A 22 -4.02 -7.33 1.12
N VAL A 23 -3.13 -7.39 2.12
CA VAL A 23 -3.47 -7.10 3.51
C VAL A 23 -3.94 -5.65 3.66
N ALA A 24 -3.25 -4.69 3.04
CA ALA A 24 -3.63 -3.27 3.10
C ALA A 24 -5.00 -3.02 2.47
N ILE A 25 -5.27 -3.62 1.33
CA ILE A 25 -6.58 -3.52 0.65
C ILE A 25 -7.68 -4.15 1.52
N SER A 26 -7.42 -5.32 2.10
CA SER A 26 -8.38 -6.00 2.99
C SER A 26 -8.71 -5.16 4.22
N LYS A 27 -7.72 -4.52 4.82
CA LYS A 27 -7.94 -3.62 5.96
C LYS A 27 -8.77 -2.40 5.59
N ALA A 28 -8.55 -1.84 4.39
CA ALA A 28 -9.36 -0.74 3.90
C ALA A 28 -10.82 -1.15 3.72
N ILE A 29 -11.07 -2.34 3.20
CA ILE A 29 -12.41 -2.90 3.03
C ILE A 29 -13.08 -3.11 4.39
N GLU A 30 -12.38 -3.69 5.36
CA GLU A 30 -12.91 -3.95 6.70
C GLU A 30 -13.33 -2.68 7.44
N SER A 31 -12.74 -1.54 7.11
CA SER A 31 -13.08 -0.26 7.74
C SER A 31 -14.37 0.37 7.22
N ILE A 32 -14.96 -0.18 6.15
CA ILE A 32 -16.17 0.34 5.54
C ILE A 32 -17.38 -0.38 6.12
N GLU A 33 -18.29 0.38 6.75
CA GLU A 33 -19.57 -0.14 7.23
C GLU A 33 -20.48 -0.51 6.05
N ASN A 34 -21.16 -1.65 6.15
CA ASN A 34 -22.11 -2.12 5.14
C ASN A 34 -21.50 -2.32 3.75
N TYR A 35 -20.20 -2.66 3.70
CA TYR A 35 -19.53 -2.96 2.44
C TYR A 35 -20.14 -4.21 1.80
N ASP A 36 -20.37 -4.13 0.48
CA ASP A 36 -20.87 -5.27 -0.29
C ASP A 36 -19.72 -6.23 -0.60
N HIS A 37 -19.69 -7.37 0.11
CA HIS A 37 -18.65 -8.39 -0.02
C HIS A 37 -18.93 -9.39 -1.15
N THR A 38 -19.70 -9.02 -2.18
CA THR A 38 -19.98 -9.94 -3.30
C THR A 38 -18.72 -10.35 -4.07
N ASP A 39 -17.75 -9.45 -4.20
CA ASP A 39 -16.47 -9.77 -4.82
C ASP A 39 -15.40 -10.05 -3.76
N GLN A 40 -15.37 -11.30 -3.28
CA GLN A 40 -14.40 -11.74 -2.28
C GLN A 40 -12.98 -11.84 -2.83
N ASN A 41 -12.83 -11.87 -4.16
CA ASN A 41 -11.55 -12.00 -4.81
C ASN A 41 -10.92 -10.64 -5.17
N LEU A 42 -11.60 -9.55 -4.86
CA LEU A 42 -11.11 -8.21 -5.20
C LEU A 42 -9.69 -7.92 -4.70
N PRO A 43 -9.37 -8.17 -3.41
CA PRO A 43 -7.99 -7.93 -2.93
C PRO A 43 -6.96 -8.75 -3.67
N LEU A 44 -7.24 -10.02 -3.97
CA LEU A 44 -6.33 -10.90 -4.68
C LEU A 44 -6.12 -10.44 -6.11
N ASN A 45 -7.18 -10.10 -6.83
CA ASN A 45 -7.11 -9.66 -8.21
C ASN A 45 -6.36 -8.34 -8.35
N LEU A 46 -6.65 -7.37 -7.48
CA LEU A 46 -5.95 -6.09 -7.46
C LEU A 46 -4.47 -6.26 -7.10
N THR A 47 -4.17 -7.14 -6.15
CA THR A 47 -2.78 -7.44 -5.77
C THR A 47 -2.00 -7.99 -6.96
N LYS A 48 -2.59 -8.88 -7.74
CA LYS A 48 -1.95 -9.43 -8.95
C LYS A 48 -1.67 -8.34 -9.97
N GLU A 49 -2.63 -7.45 -10.23
CA GLU A 49 -2.46 -6.34 -11.16
C GLU A 49 -1.36 -5.37 -10.70
N ILE A 50 -1.36 -5.03 -9.42
CA ILE A 50 -0.38 -4.13 -8.84
C ILE A 50 1.03 -4.73 -8.92
N ASN A 51 1.18 -6.01 -8.58
CA ASN A 51 2.45 -6.70 -8.67
C ASN A 51 2.96 -6.76 -10.11
N SER A 52 2.08 -6.98 -11.09
CA SER A 52 2.42 -6.97 -12.50
C SER A 52 2.94 -5.60 -12.95
N GLU A 53 2.29 -4.53 -12.51
CA GLU A 53 2.72 -3.16 -12.81
C GLU A 53 4.06 -2.82 -12.15
N LEU A 54 4.28 -3.26 -10.91
CA LEU A 54 5.55 -3.07 -10.21
C LEU A 54 6.70 -3.79 -10.93
N GLU A 55 6.49 -5.02 -11.37
CA GLU A 55 7.49 -5.75 -12.14
C GLU A 55 7.83 -5.02 -13.43
N LYS A 56 6.81 -4.60 -14.16
CA LYS A 56 6.96 -3.96 -15.46
C LYS A 56 7.67 -2.59 -15.39
N HIS A 57 7.32 -1.78 -14.40
CA HIS A 57 7.81 -0.40 -14.31
C HIS A 57 9.02 -0.20 -13.39
N PHE A 58 9.30 -1.14 -12.51
CA PHE A 58 10.40 -1.04 -11.56
C PHE A 58 11.33 -2.25 -11.60
N PHE A 59 10.88 -3.40 -11.18
CA PHE A 59 11.75 -4.56 -10.93
C PHE A 59 12.46 -5.06 -12.18
N LEU A 60 11.75 -5.16 -13.31
CA LEU A 60 12.35 -5.61 -14.57
C LEU A 60 13.25 -4.56 -15.22
N GLN A 61 13.24 -3.32 -14.71
CA GLN A 61 14.09 -2.22 -15.15
C GLN A 61 15.19 -1.90 -14.14
N ASP A 62 15.44 -2.79 -13.20
CA ASP A 62 16.40 -2.61 -12.11
C ASP A 62 16.19 -1.34 -11.29
N LYS A 63 14.93 -0.96 -11.12
CA LYS A 63 14.53 0.18 -10.29
C LYS A 63 13.92 -0.31 -9.00
N ILE A 64 14.17 0.43 -7.92
CA ILE A 64 13.65 0.12 -6.59
C ILE A 64 12.52 1.11 -6.28
N PRO A 65 11.24 0.64 -6.20
CA PRO A 65 10.15 1.54 -5.85
C PRO A 65 10.19 1.92 -4.37
N SER A 66 9.72 3.12 -4.06
CA SER A 66 9.51 3.54 -2.67
C SER A 66 8.15 3.02 -2.17
N VAL A 67 7.96 3.04 -0.86
CA VAL A 67 6.65 2.73 -0.26
C VAL A 67 5.56 3.67 -0.82
N GLU A 68 5.89 4.94 -1.01
CA GLU A 68 4.96 5.92 -1.61
C GLU A 68 4.58 5.56 -3.04
N ASP A 69 5.53 5.10 -3.85
CA ASP A 69 5.25 4.66 -5.21
C ASP A 69 4.24 3.53 -5.22
N ILE A 70 4.40 2.55 -4.33
CA ILE A 70 3.49 1.42 -4.20
C ILE A 70 2.12 1.88 -3.73
N GLN A 71 2.05 2.74 -2.73
CA GLN A 71 0.79 3.26 -2.20
C GLN A 71 0.01 4.06 -3.25
N ASN A 72 0.72 4.87 -4.04
CA ASN A 72 0.11 5.62 -5.14
C ASN A 72 -0.47 4.69 -6.19
N LEU A 73 0.24 3.60 -6.50
CA LEU A 73 -0.23 2.61 -7.46
C LEU A 73 -1.47 1.86 -6.95
N VAL A 74 -1.51 1.54 -5.65
CA VAL A 74 -2.70 0.92 -5.02
C VAL A 74 -3.92 1.83 -5.18
N GLU A 75 -3.77 3.11 -4.86
CA GLU A 75 -4.85 4.11 -5.00
C GLU A 75 -5.33 4.20 -6.44
N GLU A 76 -4.41 4.28 -7.39
CA GLU A 76 -4.72 4.37 -8.82
C GLU A 76 -5.51 3.15 -9.29
N LYS A 77 -5.07 1.95 -8.91
CA LYS A 77 -5.75 0.71 -9.32
C LYS A 77 -7.13 0.57 -8.68
N LEU A 78 -7.31 1.01 -7.45
CA LEU A 78 -8.62 1.03 -6.81
C LEU A 78 -9.58 1.96 -7.54
N VAL A 79 -9.13 3.14 -7.95
CA VAL A 79 -9.93 4.10 -8.71
C VAL A 79 -10.27 3.53 -10.10
N GLU A 80 -9.31 2.96 -10.79
CA GLU A 80 -9.52 2.35 -12.11
C GLU A 80 -10.55 1.22 -12.07
N ALA A 81 -10.59 0.47 -10.96
CA ALA A 81 -11.54 -0.62 -10.75
C ALA A 81 -12.90 -0.11 -10.24
N ASN A 82 -13.12 1.20 -10.18
CA ASN A 82 -14.33 1.85 -9.64
C ASN A 82 -14.59 1.52 -8.17
N CYS A 83 -13.55 1.20 -7.42
CA CYS A 83 -13.63 0.90 -5.98
C CYS A 83 -13.40 2.18 -5.17
N PHE A 84 -14.25 3.20 -5.36
CA PHE A 84 -14.05 4.53 -4.79
C PHE A 84 -14.11 4.56 -3.27
N GLU A 85 -15.00 3.77 -2.67
CA GLU A 85 -15.11 3.68 -1.21
C GLU A 85 -13.85 3.06 -0.60
N VAL A 86 -13.33 2.02 -1.23
CA VAL A 86 -12.10 1.36 -0.79
C VAL A 86 -10.92 2.29 -0.97
N ALA A 87 -10.84 2.98 -2.10
CA ALA A 87 -9.78 3.97 -2.37
C ALA A 87 -9.78 5.08 -1.31
N LYS A 88 -10.95 5.63 -0.99
CA LYS A 88 -11.11 6.66 0.03
C LYS A 88 -10.65 6.16 1.41
N SER A 89 -11.07 4.97 1.78
CA SER A 89 -10.68 4.35 3.05
C SER A 89 -9.17 4.12 3.12
N PHE A 90 -8.56 3.66 2.03
CA PHE A 90 -7.12 3.45 1.93
C PHE A 90 -6.35 4.77 2.10
N ILE A 91 -6.79 5.83 1.45
CA ILE A 91 -6.17 7.16 1.54
C ILE A 91 -6.24 7.69 2.97
N LEU A 92 -7.40 7.57 3.62
CA LEU A 92 -7.58 8.00 5.01
C LEU A 92 -6.69 7.23 5.97
N PHE A 93 -6.61 5.92 5.79
CA PHE A 93 -5.75 5.05 6.61
C PHE A 93 -4.28 5.41 6.46
N ARG A 94 -3.83 5.65 5.24
CA ARG A 94 -2.48 6.09 4.92
C ARG A 94 -2.15 7.43 5.60
N ALA A 95 -3.07 8.38 5.54
CA ALA A 95 -2.93 9.70 6.17
C ALA A 95 -2.85 9.58 7.70
N GLN A 96 -3.68 8.75 8.31
CA GLN A 96 -3.66 8.50 9.75
C GLN A 96 -2.33 7.91 10.21
N ARG A 97 -1.79 6.95 9.48
CA ARG A 97 -0.50 6.34 9.81
C ARG A 97 0.64 7.36 9.74
N THR A 98 0.63 8.24 8.77
CA THR A 98 1.61 9.30 8.64
C THR A 98 1.54 10.26 9.83
N LYS A 99 0.32 10.63 10.23
CA LYS A 99 0.08 11.50 11.37
C LYS A 99 0.56 10.87 12.68
N LEU A 100 0.27 9.58 12.90
CA LEU A 100 0.73 8.84 14.08
C LEU A 100 2.25 8.78 14.17
N ARG A 101 2.94 8.59 13.05
CA ARG A 101 4.41 8.61 13.01
C ARG A 101 4.97 9.97 13.40
N ALA A 102 4.37 11.04 12.93
CA ALA A 102 4.76 12.40 13.28
C ALA A 102 4.60 12.66 14.79
N HIS A 103 3.47 12.25 15.37
CA HIS A 103 3.23 12.34 16.81
C HIS A 103 4.24 11.54 17.63
N LYS A 104 4.53 10.32 17.20
CA LYS A 104 5.52 9.48 17.85
C LYS A 104 6.91 10.12 17.87
N ARG A 105 7.32 10.72 16.76
CA ARG A 105 8.60 11.43 16.66
C ARG A 105 8.70 12.59 17.65
N ILE A 106 7.65 13.42 17.71
CA ILE A 106 7.60 14.55 18.63
C ILE A 106 7.71 14.07 20.08
N PHE A 107 6.95 13.02 20.41
CA PHE A 107 6.97 12.43 21.75
C PHE A 107 8.36 11.90 22.11
N GLU A 108 9.01 11.19 21.22
CA GLU A 108 10.36 10.66 21.42
C GLU A 108 11.39 11.79 21.63
N LEU A 109 11.26 12.90 20.92
CA LEU A 109 12.13 14.06 21.09
C LEU A 109 11.93 14.74 22.45
N GLU A 110 10.70 14.81 22.94
CA GLU A 110 10.38 15.42 24.23
C GLU A 110 10.90 14.61 25.43
N ASN A 111 11.14 13.32 25.25
CA ASN A 111 11.60 12.43 26.30
C ASN A 111 13.12 12.25 26.37
N ILE A 112 13.87 13.01 25.64
CA ILE A 112 15.34 12.95 25.65
C ILE A 112 15.95 13.81 26.78
#